data_e88c0f839e631eacf55d478eaec6a652
#
_entry.id   e88c0f839e631eacf55d478eaec6a652
#
_cell.length_a   1.000
_cell.length_b   1.000
_cell.length_c   1.000
_cell.angle_alpha   90.00
_cell.angle_beta   90.00
_cell.angle_gamma   90.00
#
_symmetry.space_group_name_H-M   'P 1'
#
loop_
_entity.id
_entity.type
_entity.pdbx_description
1 polymer ?
#
loop_
_entity_poly.entity_id
_entity_poly.type
_entity_poly.pdbx_seq_one_letter_code
_entity_poly.pdbx_strand_id
1 'polypeptide(L)'
;MNKLLNTNKIQENKTYSEGHPILCFYKNTTNKIQIAKISNFQNCHFEQVVFPAEKILFEAFPDAELEIYTGSMISAVLIEKIRCSRLQVNE
;
A
#
# COMPACT_ATOMS: atom_id res chain seq x y z
N MET A 1 -3.35 -31.95 0.70
CA MET A 1 -3.95 -31.85 0.42
C MET A 1 -4.08 -31.50 0.17
N ASN A 2 -3.91 -31.38 0.44
CA ASN A 2 -4.41 -30.99 0.19
C ASN A 2 -4.50 -30.40 0.01
N LYS A 3 -4.49 -30.12 0.21
CA LYS A 3 -5.00 -29.63 0.01
C LYS A 3 -5.38 -29.13 -0.21
N LEU A 4 -5.40 -29.04 0.09
CA LEU A 4 -6.09 -28.61 -0.19
C LEU A 4 -6.23 -28.17 -0.51
N LEU A 5 -6.29 -28.11 -0.30
CA LEU A 5 -6.81 -27.72 -0.71
C LEU A 5 -6.87 -27.28 -1.15
N ASN A 6 -6.94 -27.36 -1.00
CA ASN A 6 -7.34 -26.82 -1.50
C ASN A 6 -7.50 -26.24 -1.86
N THR A 7 -7.42 -26.24 -1.67
CA THR A 7 -7.87 -25.61 -2.05
C THR A 7 -7.89 -24.95 -2.51
N ASN A 8 -7.89 -24.98 -2.39
CA ASN A 8 -8.11 -24.23 -2.84
C ASN A 8 -8.11 -23.53 -3.26
N LYS A 9 -8.03 -23.50 -3.20
CA LYS A 9 -8.19 -22.72 -3.61
C LYS A 9 -8.31 -21.86 -3.97
N ILE A 10 -8.22 -22.04 -3.74
CA ILE A 10 -8.53 -21.08 -4.09
C ILE A 10 -8.14 -20.34 -4.65
N GLN A 11 -8.10 -20.22 -4.75
CA GLN A 11 -7.98 -19.44 -5.33
C GLN A 11 -7.78 -18.70 -5.93
N GLU A 12 -7.85 -18.81 -5.92
CA GLU A 12 -7.86 -18.06 -6.53
C GLU A 12 -7.62 -17.02 -6.81
N ASN A 13 -7.73 -16.53 -6.80
CA ASN A 13 -7.68 -15.48 -7.05
C ASN A 13 -6.78 -14.83 -7.09
N LYS A 14 -6.49 -14.50 -7.85
CA LYS A 14 -5.55 -13.83 -8.00
C LYS A 14 -5.23 -12.48 -8.00
N THR A 15 -5.94 -11.73 -7.84
CA THR A 15 -5.71 -10.37 -7.50
C THR A 15 -4.82 -10.22 -6.32
N TYR A 16 -4.49 -11.25 -5.73
CA TYR A 16 -3.65 -11.24 -4.56
C TYR A 16 -2.23 -11.45 -4.94
N SER A 17 -1.38 -10.78 -4.23
CA SER A 17 0.02 -11.04 -4.32
C SER A 17 0.30 -12.48 -3.95
N GLU A 18 1.24 -13.09 -4.62
CA GLU A 18 1.61 -14.42 -4.32
C GLU A 18 2.58 -14.53 -3.19
N GLY A 19 2.98 -13.48 -2.62
CA GLY A 19 3.95 -13.53 -1.56
C GLY A 19 3.36 -13.13 -0.24
N HIS A 20 4.24 -12.80 0.63
CA HIS A 20 3.90 -12.31 1.95
C HIS A 20 3.91 -10.80 1.94
N PRO A 21 3.24 -10.20 2.89
CA PRO A 21 3.38 -8.75 3.05
C PRO A 21 4.84 -8.40 3.25
N ILE A 22 5.23 -7.26 2.74
CA ILE A 22 6.58 -6.76 2.89
C ILE A 22 6.55 -5.48 3.70
N LEU A 23 7.67 -5.17 4.32
CA LEU A 23 7.81 -3.92 5.05
C LEU A 23 8.17 -2.83 4.08
N CYS A 24 7.41 -1.75 4.09
CA CYS A 24 7.56 -0.65 3.16
C CYS A 24 7.86 0.63 3.90
N PHE A 25 8.53 1.53 3.21
CA PHE A 25 8.94 2.81 3.75
C PHE A 25 8.55 3.91 2.78
N TYR A 26 7.96 4.97 3.30
CA TYR A 26 7.62 6.14 2.50
C TYR A 26 7.93 7.39 3.31
N LYS A 27 8.51 8.39 2.64
CA LYS A 27 8.80 9.67 3.27
C LYS A 27 8.17 10.79 2.45
N ASN A 28 7.49 11.70 3.13
CA ASN A 28 6.95 12.89 2.49
C ASN A 28 8.07 13.92 2.37
N THR A 29 8.62 14.05 1.18
CA THR A 29 9.71 14.98 0.94
C THR A 29 9.23 16.35 0.48
N THR A 30 7.92 16.57 0.47
CA THR A 30 7.36 17.85 0.07
C THR A 30 7.14 18.73 1.30
N ASN A 31 6.72 19.96 1.05
CA ASN A 31 6.39 20.85 2.15
C ASN A 31 4.89 20.90 2.42
N LYS A 32 4.14 19.92 1.91
CA LYS A 32 2.69 19.86 2.09
C LYS A 32 2.30 18.60 2.80
N ILE A 33 1.19 18.66 3.53
CA ILE A 33 0.63 17.48 4.16
C ILE A 33 0.09 16.58 3.07
N GLN A 34 0.32 15.28 3.22
CA GLN A 34 -0.15 14.29 2.28
C GLN A 34 -1.02 13.25 2.98
N ILE A 35 -1.82 12.55 2.20
CA ILE A 35 -2.55 11.39 2.67
C ILE A 35 -2.05 10.21 1.87
N ALA A 36 -1.55 9.20 2.56
CA ALA A 36 -1.09 7.96 1.95
C ALA A 36 -2.15 6.90 2.15
N LYS A 37 -2.49 6.19 1.07
CA LYS A 37 -3.65 5.33 1.11
C LYS A 37 -3.45 4.16 0.16
N ILE A 38 -3.91 2.97 0.57
CA ILE A 38 -3.95 1.81 -0.31
C ILE A 38 -5.40 1.43 -0.49
N SER A 39 -5.85 1.40 -1.73
CA SER A 39 -7.24 1.11 -2.01
C SER A 39 -7.45 0.08 -3.11
N ASN A 40 -6.38 -0.46 -3.68
CA ASN A 40 -6.52 -1.41 -4.77
C ASN A 40 -6.49 -2.87 -4.33
N PHE A 41 -6.41 -3.12 -3.02
CA PHE A 41 -6.42 -4.48 -2.49
C PHE A 41 -7.65 -4.68 -1.64
N GLN A 42 -8.30 -5.81 -1.85
CA GLN A 42 -9.45 -6.19 -1.08
C GLN A 42 -9.06 -6.40 0.38
N ASN A 43 -9.87 -5.91 1.28
CA ASN A 43 -9.63 -6.06 2.73
C ASN A 43 -8.37 -5.38 3.21
N CYS A 44 -7.80 -4.51 2.40
CA CYS A 44 -6.66 -3.74 2.80
C CYS A 44 -7.09 -2.31 3.01
N HIS A 45 -7.12 -1.89 4.25
CA HIS A 45 -7.54 -0.54 4.60
C HIS A 45 -6.38 0.18 5.25
N PHE A 46 -5.64 0.90 4.44
CA PHE A 46 -4.54 1.68 4.94
C PHE A 46 -4.74 3.13 4.52
N GLU A 47 -4.72 4.00 5.49
CA GLU A 47 -4.85 5.43 5.21
C GLU A 47 -4.16 6.17 6.35
N GLN A 48 -3.24 7.05 6.01
CA GLN A 48 -2.49 7.77 7.02
C GLN A 48 -2.11 9.15 6.52
N VAL A 49 -2.25 10.14 7.39
CA VAL A 49 -1.76 11.49 7.11
C VAL A 49 -0.26 11.51 7.33
N VAL A 50 0.46 12.11 6.39
CA VAL A 50 1.92 12.16 6.44
C VAL A 50 2.34 13.62 6.34
N PHE A 51 2.90 14.14 7.44
CA PHE A 51 3.33 15.53 7.50
C PHE A 51 4.65 15.71 6.74
N PRO A 52 5.00 16.96 6.40
CA PRO A 52 6.27 17.19 5.72
C PRO A 52 7.43 16.61 6.52
N ALA A 53 8.33 15.95 5.82
CA ALA A 53 9.52 15.29 6.36
C ALA A 53 9.22 14.05 7.20
N GLU A 54 7.96 13.73 7.38
CA GLU A 54 7.60 12.55 8.16
C GLU A 54 7.83 11.28 7.34
N LYS A 55 8.22 10.23 8.04
CA LYS A 55 8.44 8.91 7.46
C LYS A 55 7.42 7.96 8.04
N ILE A 56 6.94 7.04 7.21
CA ILE A 56 6.04 5.99 7.69
C ILE A 56 6.58 4.64 7.27
N LEU A 57 6.42 3.68 8.17
CA LEU A 57 6.69 2.28 7.89
C LEU A 57 5.37 1.55 7.95
N PHE A 58 5.14 0.67 6.97
CA PHE A 58 3.89 -0.05 6.92
C PHE A 58 4.09 -1.36 6.20
N GLU A 59 3.18 -2.29 6.42
CA GLU A 59 3.22 -3.57 5.74
C GLU A 59 2.18 -3.60 4.64
N ALA A 60 2.56 -4.13 3.49
CA ALA A 60 1.65 -4.23 2.37
C ALA A 60 2.12 -5.34 1.46
N PHE A 61 1.22 -5.84 0.64
CA PHE A 61 1.61 -6.79 -0.40
C PHE A 61 2.36 -6.06 -1.50
N PRO A 62 3.32 -6.73 -2.13
CA PRO A 62 4.14 -6.07 -3.16
C PRO A 62 3.35 -5.45 -4.29
N ASP A 63 2.22 -6.08 -4.65
CA ASP A 63 1.41 -5.60 -5.77
C ASP A 63 0.45 -4.49 -5.40
N ALA A 64 0.33 -4.19 -4.12
CA ALA A 64 -0.52 -3.08 -3.70
C ALA A 64 0.09 -1.77 -4.17
N GLU A 65 -0.75 -0.78 -4.34
CA GLU A 65 -0.31 0.55 -4.75
C GLU A 65 -0.58 1.55 -3.64
N LEU A 66 0.45 2.29 -3.28
CA LEU A 66 0.31 3.38 -2.35
C LEU A 66 -0.08 4.62 -3.14
N GLU A 67 -1.22 5.18 -2.83
CA GLU A 67 -1.71 6.40 -3.47
C GLU A 67 -1.41 7.57 -2.55
N ILE A 68 -0.85 8.61 -3.13
CA ILE A 68 -0.49 9.80 -2.38
C ILE A 68 -1.39 10.93 -2.84
N TYR A 69 -2.08 11.52 -1.89
CA TYR A 69 -2.98 12.64 -2.15
C TYR A 69 -2.48 13.88 -1.44
N THR A 70 -2.78 15.03 -2.02
CA THR A 70 -2.51 16.31 -1.38
C THR A 70 -3.75 17.17 -1.51
N GLY A 71 -3.85 18.20 -0.67
CA GLY A 71 -5.00 19.08 -0.68
C GLY A 71 -5.78 18.99 0.61
N SER A 72 -7.01 19.47 0.58
CA SER A 72 -7.86 19.46 1.75
C SER A 72 -8.73 18.21 1.73
N MET A 73 -9.44 17.99 2.85
CA MET A 73 -10.36 16.88 2.94
C MET A 73 -11.47 16.97 1.89
N ILE A 74 -11.74 18.17 1.42
CA ILE A 74 -12.83 18.38 0.46
C ILE A 74 -12.31 18.23 -0.96
N SER A 75 -11.05 18.56 -1.19
CA SER A 75 -10.50 18.59 -2.54
C SER A 75 -9.14 17.92 -2.62
N ALA A 76 -9.06 16.72 -2.05
CA ALA A 76 -7.83 15.95 -2.14
C ALA A 76 -7.59 15.53 -3.60
N VAL A 77 -6.35 15.64 -4.03
CA VAL A 77 -5.95 15.33 -5.39
C VAL A 77 -4.90 14.25 -5.36
N LEU A 78 -5.12 13.22 -6.15
CA LEU A 78 -4.14 12.15 -6.29
C LEU A 78 -2.95 12.68 -7.09
N ILE A 79 -1.76 12.59 -6.50
CA ILE A 79 -0.56 13.08 -7.16
C ILE A 79 0.39 11.98 -7.56
N GLU A 80 0.28 10.79 -6.96
CA GLU A 80 1.22 9.73 -7.27
C GLU A 80 0.65 8.38 -6.86
N LYS A 81 0.98 7.35 -7.63
CA LYS A 81 0.74 5.97 -7.26
C LYS A 81 2.07 5.24 -7.30
N ILE A 82 2.38 4.52 -6.23
CA ILE A 82 3.65 3.83 -6.13
C ILE A 82 3.38 2.38 -5.78
N ARG A 83 3.87 1.46 -6.60
CA ARG A 83 3.76 0.05 -6.28
C ARG A 83 4.55 -0.23 -5.02
N CYS A 84 3.96 -0.94 -4.07
CA CYS A 84 4.59 -1.14 -2.77
C CYS A 84 5.89 -1.91 -2.86
N SER A 85 6.03 -2.78 -3.87
CA SER A 85 7.30 -3.49 -4.05
C SER A 85 8.47 -2.54 -4.23
N ARG A 86 8.21 -1.32 -4.70
CA ARG A 86 9.27 -0.33 -4.90
C ARG A 86 9.63 0.42 -3.63
N LEU A 87 8.84 0.20 -2.59
CA LEU A 87 9.07 0.87 -1.30
C LEU A 87 9.58 -0.11 -0.27
N GLN A 88 9.92 -1.32 -0.66
CA GLN A 88 10.34 -2.33 0.27
C GLN A 88 11.64 -1.94 0.95
N VAL A 89 11.66 -2.13 2.25
CA VAL A 89 12.86 -1.90 3.04
C VAL A 89 13.81 -3.06 2.81
N ASN A 90 15.03 -2.76 2.40
CA ASN A 90 16.04 -3.77 2.21
C ASN A 90 16.89 -3.86 3.47
N GLU A 91 17.18 -5.09 3.84
CA GLU A 91 18.00 -5.30 5.03
C GLU A 91 19.37 -5.80 4.69
#